data_b51e7d4879908a5e1b8c1a80b86567fa
#
_entry.id   b51e7d4879908a5e1b8c1a80b86567fa
#
_cell.length_a   1.000
_cell.length_b   1.000
_cell.length_c   1.000
_cell.angle_alpha   90.00
_cell.angle_beta   90.00
_cell.angle_gamma   90.00
#
_symmetry.space_group_name_H-M   'P 1'
#
loop_
_entity.id
_entity.type
_entity.pdbx_description
1 polymer ?
#
loop_
_entity_poly.entity_id
_entity_poly.type
_entity_poly.pdbx_seq_one_letter_code
_entity_poly.pdbx_strand_id
1 'polypeptide(L)'
;MLHPAAFDLVSAALRHARDAEWRASKANPNRSPDQAYHLAGYGPECARKPTVRATWLYRTIGHRFDQASETVLDVAVALDPLALRYEPKSWATRFPALAAWREDVRYDRTGSKRAEQVEALLADCREAVDRVVVGLWADGLMPDGEAPW
;
A
#
# COMPACT_ATOMS: atom_id res chain seq x y z
N MET A 1 0.25 19.98 7.61
CA MET A 1 -0.96 19.22 8.02
C MET A 1 -1.43 18.43 6.82
N LEU A 2 -1.66 17.13 6.98
CA LEU A 2 -2.24 16.32 5.91
C LEU A 2 -3.70 16.73 5.69
N HIS A 3 -4.20 16.52 4.46
CA HIS A 3 -5.61 16.74 4.17
C HIS A 3 -6.50 15.79 5.02
N PRO A 4 -7.68 16.17 5.50
CA PRO A 4 -8.55 15.29 6.31
C PRO A 4 -8.82 13.92 5.66
N ALA A 5 -8.99 13.85 4.34
CA ALA A 5 -9.09 12.58 3.62
C ALA A 5 -7.84 11.69 3.73
N ALA A 6 -6.69 12.23 4.14
CA ALA A 6 -5.49 11.44 4.36
C ALA A 6 -5.64 10.49 5.55
N PHE A 7 -6.37 10.88 6.59
CA PHE A 7 -6.65 10.02 7.75
C PHE A 7 -7.51 8.82 7.36
N ASP A 8 -8.53 9.04 6.52
CA ASP A 8 -9.34 7.94 5.99
C ASP A 8 -8.50 6.96 5.16
N LEU A 9 -7.56 7.48 4.38
CA LEU A 9 -6.64 6.65 3.59
C LEU A 9 -5.68 5.84 4.46
N VAL A 10 -5.16 6.40 5.55
CA VAL A 10 -4.31 5.66 6.50
C VAL A 10 -5.09 4.56 7.20
N SER A 11 -6.29 4.86 7.68
CA SER A 11 -7.18 3.86 8.28
C SER A 11 -7.52 2.75 7.28
N ALA A 12 -7.82 3.10 6.03
CA ALA A 12 -8.06 2.14 4.95
C ALA A 12 -6.82 1.28 4.65
N ALA A 13 -5.61 1.87 4.68
CA ALA A 13 -4.36 1.13 4.46
C ALA A 13 -4.18 0.01 5.50
N LEU A 14 -4.36 0.34 6.78
CA LEU A 14 -4.25 -0.61 7.88
C LEU A 14 -5.32 -1.71 7.78
N ARG A 15 -6.56 -1.34 7.47
CA ARG A 15 -7.65 -2.30 7.27
C ARG A 15 -7.36 -3.26 6.12
N HIS A 16 -6.96 -2.76 4.96
CA HIS A 16 -6.66 -3.61 3.80
C HIS A 16 -5.50 -4.57 4.06
N ALA A 17 -4.47 -4.12 4.77
CA ALA A 17 -3.36 -4.99 5.14
C ALA A 17 -3.81 -6.13 6.07
N ARG A 18 -4.58 -5.82 7.12
CA ARG A 18 -5.17 -6.82 8.05
C ARG A 18 -6.10 -7.78 7.32
N ASP A 19 -6.97 -7.28 6.45
CA ASP A 19 -7.91 -8.11 5.68
C ASP A 19 -7.18 -9.06 4.74
N ALA A 20 -6.12 -8.60 4.08
CA ALA A 20 -5.31 -9.44 3.19
C ALA A 20 -4.61 -10.56 3.99
N GLU A 21 -3.98 -10.23 5.12
CA GLU A 21 -3.35 -11.21 6.01
C GLU A 21 -4.36 -12.24 6.53
N TRP A 22 -5.53 -11.79 6.95
CA TRP A 22 -6.60 -12.68 7.41
C TRP A 22 -7.08 -13.62 6.31
N ARG A 23 -7.23 -13.12 5.07
CA ARG A 23 -7.62 -13.97 3.93
C ARG A 23 -6.57 -15.00 3.57
N ALA A 24 -5.31 -14.76 3.85
CA ALA A 24 -4.22 -15.74 3.66
C ALA A 24 -4.08 -16.71 4.83
N SER A 25 -4.53 -16.35 6.02
CA SER A 25 -4.29 -17.09 7.25
C SER A 25 -4.87 -18.51 7.22
N LYS A 26 -4.10 -19.49 7.71
CA LYS A 26 -4.56 -20.86 7.91
C LYS A 26 -5.67 -20.98 8.96
N ALA A 27 -5.77 -20.01 9.88
CA ALA A 27 -6.81 -19.95 10.89
C ALA A 27 -8.17 -19.49 10.32
N ASN A 28 -8.19 -18.91 9.12
CA ASN A 28 -9.42 -18.46 8.49
C ASN A 28 -10.14 -19.63 7.80
N PRO A 29 -11.35 -20.02 8.21
CA PRO A 29 -12.09 -21.10 7.57
C PRO A 29 -12.48 -20.78 6.12
N ASN A 30 -12.56 -19.49 5.78
CA ASN A 30 -12.83 -18.99 4.43
C ASN A 30 -11.56 -18.44 3.76
N ARG A 31 -10.42 -19.09 4.02
CA ARG A 31 -9.14 -18.72 3.43
C ARG A 31 -9.21 -18.67 1.91
N SER A 32 -8.66 -17.59 1.33
CA SER A 32 -8.58 -17.42 -0.12
C SER A 32 -7.28 -16.73 -0.49
N PRO A 33 -6.26 -17.48 -0.97
CA PRO A 33 -5.00 -16.91 -1.45
C PRO A 33 -5.21 -15.88 -2.57
N ASP A 34 -6.14 -16.12 -3.51
CA ASP A 34 -6.41 -15.19 -4.61
C ASP A 34 -6.97 -13.87 -4.09
N GLN A 35 -7.91 -13.92 -3.12
CA GLN A 35 -8.45 -12.70 -2.51
C GLN A 35 -7.40 -11.97 -1.65
N ALA A 36 -6.56 -12.73 -0.92
CA ALA A 36 -5.46 -12.14 -0.17
C ALA A 36 -4.50 -11.39 -1.10
N TYR A 37 -4.13 -12.00 -2.21
CA TYR A 37 -3.27 -11.40 -3.22
C TYR A 37 -3.90 -10.14 -3.83
N HIS A 38 -5.19 -10.19 -4.16
CA HIS A 38 -5.90 -9.04 -4.72
C HIS A 38 -5.97 -7.87 -3.72
N LEU A 39 -6.33 -8.13 -2.45
CA LEU A 39 -6.48 -7.09 -1.43
C LEU A 39 -5.15 -6.48 -1.00
N ALA A 40 -4.06 -7.25 -1.06
CA ALA A 40 -2.77 -6.87 -0.49
C ALA A 40 -2.25 -5.52 -1.02
N GLY A 41 -2.38 -5.25 -2.32
CA GLY A 41 -1.87 -4.02 -2.92
C GLY A 41 -2.62 -2.74 -2.56
N TYR A 42 -3.87 -2.85 -2.09
CA TYR A 42 -4.63 -1.65 -1.70
C TYR A 42 -4.13 -1.02 -0.39
N GLY A 43 -3.54 -1.80 0.51
CA GLY A 43 -2.92 -1.28 1.72
C GLY A 43 -1.81 -0.27 1.41
N PRO A 44 -0.75 -0.68 0.70
CA PRO A 44 0.32 0.22 0.26
C PRO A 44 -0.16 1.41 -0.57
N GLU A 45 -1.15 1.21 -1.45
CA GLU A 45 -1.72 2.31 -2.23
C GLU A 45 -2.32 3.38 -1.31
N CYS A 46 -3.18 2.96 -0.37
CA CYS A 46 -3.80 3.87 0.57
C CYS A 46 -2.79 4.52 1.52
N ALA A 47 -1.73 3.82 1.92
CA ALA A 47 -0.67 4.38 2.75
C ALA A 47 0.15 5.44 2.00
N ARG A 48 0.47 5.22 0.72
CA ARG A 48 1.30 6.13 -0.07
C ARG A 48 0.60 7.43 -0.44
N LYS A 49 -0.68 7.39 -0.75
CA LYS A 49 -1.45 8.56 -1.22
C LYS A 49 -1.39 9.76 -0.25
N PRO A 50 -1.52 9.62 1.07
CA PRO A 50 -1.40 10.74 2.00
C PRO A 50 -0.07 11.48 1.94
N THR A 51 0.99 10.83 1.52
CA THR A 51 2.33 11.44 1.42
C THR A 51 2.46 12.38 0.21
N VAL A 52 1.52 12.34 -0.72
CA VAL A 52 1.51 13.13 -1.95
C VAL A 52 0.49 14.25 -1.83
N ARG A 53 0.95 15.48 -1.56
CA ARG A 53 0.08 16.65 -1.39
C ARG A 53 -0.62 17.08 -2.66
N ALA A 54 0.02 16.90 -3.81
CA ALA A 54 -0.57 17.20 -5.12
C ALA A 54 -1.61 16.11 -5.50
N THR A 55 -2.83 16.23 -4.97
CA THR A 55 -3.88 15.20 -5.05
C THR A 55 -4.26 14.81 -6.49
N TRP A 56 -4.08 15.71 -7.45
CA TRP A 56 -4.30 15.40 -8.86
C TRP A 56 -3.34 14.31 -9.39
N LEU A 57 -2.15 14.15 -8.79
CA LEU A 57 -1.23 13.06 -9.12
C LEU A 57 -1.74 11.67 -8.73
N TYR A 58 -2.68 11.57 -7.78
CA TYR A 58 -3.25 10.28 -7.39
C TYR A 58 -3.86 9.51 -8.56
N ARG A 59 -4.53 10.22 -9.47
CA ARG A 59 -5.11 9.61 -10.67
C ARG A 59 -4.05 9.11 -11.64
N THR A 60 -2.94 9.82 -11.74
CA THR A 60 -1.82 9.48 -12.63
C THR A 60 -1.02 8.30 -12.07
N ILE A 61 -0.79 8.25 -10.76
CA ILE A 61 -0.16 7.11 -10.09
C ILE A 61 -1.05 5.87 -10.24
N GLY A 62 -2.37 6.03 -10.10
CA GLY A 62 -3.33 4.93 -10.16
C GLY A 62 -3.02 3.85 -9.11
N HIS A 63 -3.20 2.60 -9.50
CA HIS A 63 -2.96 1.42 -8.68
C HIS A 63 -1.60 0.76 -8.98
N ARG A 64 -0.58 1.55 -9.32
CA ARG A 64 0.72 1.04 -9.78
C ARG A 64 1.82 1.26 -8.75
N PHE A 65 2.75 0.29 -8.73
CA PHE A 65 3.98 0.35 -7.93
C PHE A 65 5.23 0.10 -8.78
N ASP A 66 5.09 0.12 -10.10
CA ASP A 66 6.13 -0.10 -11.09
C ASP A 66 6.98 1.17 -11.31
N GLN A 67 7.98 1.06 -12.19
CA GLN A 67 8.88 2.16 -12.52
C GLN A 67 8.14 3.38 -13.09
N ALA A 68 7.01 3.17 -13.79
CA ALA A 68 6.22 4.28 -14.31
C ALA A 68 5.60 5.12 -13.16
N SER A 69 5.14 4.46 -12.10
CA SER A 69 4.64 5.17 -10.91
C SER A 69 5.75 5.94 -10.18
N GLU A 70 6.98 5.42 -10.16
CA GLU A 70 8.14 6.13 -9.58
C GLU A 70 8.42 7.45 -10.29
N THR A 71 8.30 7.50 -11.62
CA THR A 71 8.47 8.72 -12.38
C THR A 71 7.45 9.80 -11.99
N VAL A 72 6.20 9.41 -11.74
CA VAL A 72 5.18 10.35 -11.26
C VAL A 72 5.49 10.82 -9.84
N LEU A 73 5.99 9.93 -8.99
CA LEU A 73 6.43 10.28 -7.63
C LEU A 73 7.64 11.22 -7.62
N ASP A 74 8.52 11.16 -8.62
CA ASP A 74 9.60 12.15 -8.77
C ASP A 74 9.04 13.56 -8.91
N VAL A 75 7.98 13.72 -9.70
CA VAL A 75 7.28 15.01 -9.82
C VAL A 75 6.65 15.42 -8.49
N ALA A 76 5.99 14.48 -7.80
CA ALA A 76 5.35 14.76 -6.51
C ALA A 76 6.37 15.25 -5.47
N VAL A 77 7.53 14.59 -5.39
CA VAL A 77 8.61 14.95 -4.48
C VAL A 77 9.27 16.26 -4.87
N ALA A 78 9.39 16.56 -6.17
CA ALA A 78 9.91 17.86 -6.63
C ALA A 78 8.98 19.01 -6.20
N LEU A 79 7.67 18.77 -6.17
CA LEU A 79 6.68 19.75 -5.71
C LEU A 79 6.62 19.88 -4.18
N ASP A 80 6.86 18.78 -3.47
CA ASP A 80 6.86 18.72 -2.01
C ASP A 80 7.96 17.77 -1.50
N PRO A 81 9.19 18.28 -1.30
CA PRO A 81 10.31 17.46 -0.83
C PRO A 81 10.09 16.82 0.56
N LEU A 82 9.18 17.37 1.38
CA LEU A 82 8.85 16.79 2.69
C LEU A 82 8.21 15.41 2.58
N ALA A 83 7.63 15.07 1.44
CA ALA A 83 7.08 13.74 1.18
C ALA A 83 8.14 12.64 1.34
N LEU A 84 9.42 12.91 1.07
CA LEU A 84 10.52 11.95 1.25
C LEU A 84 10.64 11.42 2.68
N ARG A 85 10.18 12.17 3.67
CA ARG A 85 10.18 11.73 5.07
C ARG A 85 9.39 10.44 5.30
N TYR A 86 8.38 10.19 4.46
CA TYR A 86 7.53 9.00 4.55
C TYR A 86 7.90 7.93 3.53
N GLU A 87 9.05 8.04 2.92
CA GLU A 87 9.64 7.07 1.99
C GLU A 87 8.69 6.58 0.87
N PRO A 88 7.98 7.47 0.14
CA PRO A 88 6.99 7.03 -0.87
C PRO A 88 7.63 6.50 -2.15
N LYS A 89 8.95 6.63 -2.31
CA LYS A 89 9.72 6.30 -3.50
C LYS A 89 10.55 5.04 -3.37
N SER A 90 11.07 4.58 -4.51
CA SER A 90 11.94 3.41 -4.63
C SER A 90 11.23 2.09 -4.31
N TRP A 91 9.90 2.09 -4.36
CA TRP A 91 9.11 0.89 -4.08
C TRP A 91 9.21 -0.15 -5.18
N ALA A 92 9.36 0.27 -6.45
CA ALA A 92 9.55 -0.67 -7.57
C ALA A 92 10.79 -1.56 -7.41
N THR A 93 11.85 -1.04 -6.80
CA THR A 93 13.08 -1.80 -6.53
C THR A 93 13.04 -2.49 -5.16
N ARG A 94 12.50 -1.82 -4.15
CA ARG A 94 12.51 -2.30 -2.76
C ARG A 94 11.52 -3.44 -2.53
N PHE A 95 10.37 -3.38 -3.22
CA PHE A 95 9.23 -4.29 -3.04
C PHE A 95 8.86 -4.94 -4.39
N PRO A 96 9.65 -5.93 -4.86
CA PRO A 96 9.47 -6.49 -6.20
C PRO A 96 8.14 -7.23 -6.37
N ALA A 97 7.63 -7.90 -5.34
CA ALA A 97 6.33 -8.56 -5.42
C ALA A 97 5.19 -7.52 -5.50
N LEU A 98 5.30 -6.42 -4.76
CA LEU A 98 4.36 -5.30 -4.84
C LEU A 98 4.45 -4.59 -6.20
N ALA A 99 5.66 -4.40 -6.75
CA ALA A 99 5.86 -3.78 -8.06
C ALA A 99 5.20 -4.59 -9.19
N ALA A 100 5.14 -5.91 -9.04
CA ALA A 100 4.47 -6.81 -9.98
C ALA A 100 2.95 -6.90 -9.79
N TRP A 101 2.42 -6.41 -8.67
CA TRP A 101 0.98 -6.46 -8.38
C TRP A 101 0.20 -5.52 -9.30
N ARG A 102 -1.01 -5.98 -9.71
CA ARG A 102 -1.94 -5.23 -10.55
C ARG A 102 -3.35 -5.39 -9.99
N GLU A 103 -4.16 -4.36 -10.11
CA GLU A 103 -5.57 -4.42 -9.65
C GLU A 103 -6.44 -5.41 -10.46
N ASP A 104 -6.07 -5.69 -11.70
CA ASP A 104 -6.79 -6.58 -12.60
C ASP A 104 -6.65 -8.07 -12.24
N VAL A 105 -5.78 -8.41 -11.27
CA VAL A 105 -5.69 -9.78 -10.72
C VAL A 105 -7.03 -10.30 -10.17
N ARG A 106 -7.96 -9.42 -9.88
CA ARG A 106 -9.34 -9.79 -9.49
C ARG A 106 -10.10 -10.58 -10.56
N TYR A 107 -9.65 -10.49 -11.81
CA TYR A 107 -10.22 -11.23 -12.92
C TYR A 107 -9.49 -12.54 -13.25
N ASP A 108 -8.42 -12.84 -12.51
CA ASP A 108 -7.68 -14.07 -12.67
C ASP A 108 -8.54 -15.28 -12.23
N ARG A 109 -8.26 -16.43 -12.84
CA ARG A 109 -8.94 -17.67 -12.48
C ARG A 109 -8.67 -18.02 -11.02
N THR A 110 -9.72 -18.45 -10.30
CA THR A 110 -9.61 -18.95 -8.93
C THR A 110 -8.58 -20.09 -8.82
N GLY A 111 -7.73 -20.02 -7.82
CA GLY A 111 -6.62 -20.95 -7.59
C GLY A 111 -5.38 -20.66 -8.42
N SER A 112 -5.28 -19.46 -9.04
CA SER A 112 -4.13 -19.08 -9.85
C SER A 112 -2.92 -18.61 -9.01
N LYS A 113 -3.13 -18.20 -7.77
CA LYS A 113 -2.06 -17.67 -6.90
C LYS A 113 -1.48 -18.77 -6.02
N ARG A 114 -0.14 -18.96 -6.12
CA ARG A 114 0.60 -19.91 -5.28
C ARG A 114 0.89 -19.28 -3.92
N ALA A 115 1.03 -20.13 -2.89
CA ALA A 115 1.27 -19.68 -1.52
C ALA A 115 2.51 -18.77 -1.43
N GLU A 116 3.60 -19.11 -2.08
CA GLU A 116 4.84 -18.34 -2.05
C GLU A 116 4.67 -16.92 -2.66
N GLN A 117 3.84 -16.80 -3.71
CA GLN A 117 3.54 -15.50 -4.31
C GLN A 117 2.73 -14.62 -3.36
N VAL A 118 1.78 -15.21 -2.66
CA VAL A 118 0.96 -14.51 -1.68
C VAL A 118 1.80 -14.06 -0.48
N GLU A 119 2.65 -14.94 0.05
CA GLU A 119 3.55 -14.65 1.18
C GLU A 119 4.53 -13.53 0.83
N ALA A 120 5.15 -13.58 -0.34
CA ALA A 120 6.08 -12.55 -0.80
C ALA A 120 5.38 -11.18 -0.95
N LEU A 121 4.17 -11.17 -1.53
CA LEU A 121 3.41 -9.93 -1.68
C LEU A 121 2.97 -9.36 -0.33
N LEU A 122 2.48 -10.20 0.59
CA LEU A 122 2.06 -9.75 1.92
C LEU A 122 3.23 -9.17 2.70
N ALA A 123 4.43 -9.76 2.61
CA ALA A 123 5.63 -9.23 3.24
C ALA A 123 6.00 -7.85 2.70
N ASP A 124 6.04 -7.69 1.37
CA ASP A 124 6.30 -6.39 0.73
C ASP A 124 5.26 -5.35 1.13
N CYS A 125 3.96 -5.72 1.09
CA CYS A 125 2.87 -4.81 1.43
C CYS A 125 2.93 -4.38 2.90
N ARG A 126 3.20 -5.32 3.81
CA ARG A 126 3.35 -5.03 5.24
C ARG A 126 4.47 -4.03 5.47
N GLU A 127 5.66 -4.28 4.93
CA GLU A 127 6.80 -3.40 5.12
C GLU A 127 6.55 -2.02 4.49
N ALA A 128 5.95 -1.95 3.31
CA ALA A 128 5.62 -0.68 2.66
C ALA A 128 4.64 0.17 3.48
N VAL A 129 3.59 -0.46 4.02
CA VAL A 129 2.60 0.22 4.88
C VAL A 129 3.25 0.67 6.18
N ASP A 130 4.01 -0.21 6.85
CA ASP A 130 4.66 0.10 8.13
C ASP A 130 5.60 1.31 8.03
N ARG A 131 6.40 1.40 6.96
CA ARG A 131 7.33 2.53 6.75
C ARG A 131 6.61 3.88 6.72
N VAL A 132 5.50 3.94 5.98
CA VAL A 132 4.69 5.17 5.90
C VAL A 132 4.00 5.44 7.23
N VAL A 133 3.32 4.45 7.77
CA VAL A 133 2.49 4.60 8.97
C VAL A 133 3.32 4.97 10.20
N VAL A 134 4.48 4.35 10.39
CA VAL A 134 5.41 4.71 11.48
C VAL A 134 5.88 6.15 11.35
N GLY A 135 6.20 6.62 10.15
CA GLY A 135 6.57 8.01 9.91
C GLY A 135 5.44 8.98 10.24
N LEU A 136 4.23 8.68 9.80
CA LEU A 136 3.05 9.50 10.09
C LEU A 136 2.73 9.51 11.60
N TRP A 137 2.83 8.35 12.24
CA TRP A 137 2.64 8.22 13.69
C TRP A 137 3.64 9.05 14.48
N ALA A 138 4.92 8.96 14.13
CA ALA A 138 5.99 9.74 14.79
C ALA A 138 5.76 11.26 14.66
N ASP A 139 5.08 11.69 13.61
CA ASP A 139 4.74 13.10 13.40
C ASP A 139 3.37 13.51 13.99
N GLY A 140 2.69 12.60 14.70
CA GLY A 140 1.37 12.87 15.27
C GLY A 140 0.28 13.04 14.21
N LEU A 141 0.43 12.41 13.05
CA LEU A 141 -0.47 12.54 11.89
C LEU A 141 -1.34 11.31 11.68
N MET A 142 -1.48 10.48 12.71
CA MET A 142 -2.38 9.32 12.65
C MET A 142 -3.82 9.69 13.00
N PRO A 143 -4.81 8.98 12.44
CA PRO A 143 -6.20 9.09 12.88
C PRO A 143 -6.35 8.73 14.36
N ASP A 144 -7.35 9.32 15.02
CA ASP A 144 -7.68 8.98 16.40
C ASP A 144 -7.98 7.47 16.54
N GLY A 145 -7.34 6.85 17.53
CA GLY A 145 -7.53 5.42 17.82
C GLY A 145 -6.75 4.46 16.89
N GLU A 146 -6.01 4.97 15.92
CA GLU A 146 -5.14 4.16 15.08
C GLU A 146 -3.70 4.21 15.59
N ALA A 147 -3.03 3.06 15.57
CA ALA A 147 -1.62 2.92 15.91
C ALA A 147 -0.94 1.96 14.95
N PRO A 148 0.38 2.10 14.75
CA PRO A 148 1.16 1.05 14.10
C PRO A 148 0.99 -0.26 14.87
N TRP A 149 0.94 -1.38 14.16
CA TRP A 149 0.90 -2.72 14.77
C TRP A 149 2.21 -3.16 15.38
#